data_00ee9fbcbf50795d1e0a39861b4c2e28
#
_entry.id   00ee9fbcbf50795d1e0a39861b4c2e28
#
_cell.length_a   1.000
_cell.length_b   1.000
_cell.length_c   1.000
_cell.angle_alpha   90.00
_cell.angle_beta   90.00
_cell.angle_gamma   90.00
#
_symmetry.space_group_name_H-M   'P 1'
#
loop_
_entity.id
_entity.type
_entity.pdbx_description
1 polymer ?
#
loop_
_entity_poly.entity_id
_entity_poly.type
_entity_poly.pdbx_seq_one_letter_code
_entity_poly.pdbx_strand_id
1 'polypeptide(L)'
;MHQLQTFGALDLRGPDGRAVDALLQQPRRMALLAFLAAHRPGVLLRRDRLLLLFWPELEDGRGRAALSQALHVIRRTLGAEALVTRGTEEVGLDPAHLAADVTRFLEAAAGQDWTGMERAYTGDFLPGFHLGDAPEFGQWLDETRTALRRQACQAASRLAAVAAAGGDPAAAGAWSRRALGHDPLDEALVRDLLTRLGTLGDRTGAARAYEEFAGRLSRELELEPSPETRQLRDAILDADLPPAFLPGPSGHRAAPPMPAPAAGPPASPIGRRRWWPPPLLAGCAALGI
;
A
#
# COMPACT_ATOMS: atom_id res chain seq x y z
N MET A 1 15.93 -19.13 -0.64
CA MET A 1 14.85 -18.37 -1.30
C MET A 1 15.35 -16.94 -1.48
N HIS A 2 15.12 -16.34 -2.66
CA HIS A 2 15.45 -14.95 -2.92
C HIS A 2 14.55 -14.01 -2.12
N GLN A 3 15.07 -12.82 -1.77
CA GLN A 3 14.34 -11.79 -1.02
C GLN A 3 14.30 -10.50 -1.84
N LEU A 4 13.10 -10.03 -2.14
CA LEU A 4 12.85 -8.76 -2.83
C LEU A 4 12.28 -7.77 -1.82
N GLN A 5 13.00 -6.66 -1.64
CA GLN A 5 12.53 -5.51 -0.91
C GLN A 5 12.04 -4.46 -1.90
N THR A 6 10.83 -3.98 -1.71
CA THR A 6 10.18 -2.97 -2.56
C THR A 6 9.69 -1.77 -1.76
N PHE A 7 9.53 -1.92 -0.44
CA PHE A 7 9.14 -0.83 0.46
C PHE A 7 10.37 -0.15 1.08
N GLY A 8 10.41 1.18 1.03
CA GLY A 8 11.46 2.01 1.61
C GLY A 8 12.80 1.97 0.86
N ALA A 9 13.10 0.88 0.18
CA ALA A 9 14.24 0.72 -0.70
C ALA A 9 13.95 -0.36 -1.75
N LEU A 10 14.66 -0.31 -2.88
CA LEU A 10 14.64 -1.40 -3.85
C LEU A 10 15.92 -2.23 -3.69
N ASP A 11 15.77 -3.47 -3.24
CA ASP A 11 16.88 -4.42 -3.08
C ASP A 11 16.44 -5.84 -3.46
N LEU A 12 17.38 -6.63 -3.96
CA LEU A 12 17.15 -8.04 -4.28
C LEU A 12 18.35 -8.84 -3.80
N ARG A 13 18.11 -9.80 -2.91
CA ARG A 13 19.14 -10.67 -2.34
C ARG A 13 18.92 -12.12 -2.72
N GLY A 14 20.02 -12.81 -2.97
CA GLY A 14 20.05 -14.25 -3.17
C GLY A 14 19.86 -15.03 -1.87
N PRO A 15 19.74 -16.38 -1.96
CA PRO A 15 19.66 -17.25 -0.79
C PRO A 15 20.87 -17.18 0.13
N ASP A 16 22.01 -16.72 -0.39
CA ASP A 16 23.27 -16.48 0.31
C ASP A 16 23.37 -15.08 0.96
N GLY A 17 22.31 -14.26 0.84
CA GLY A 17 22.23 -12.90 1.37
C GLY A 17 22.95 -11.85 0.51
N ARG A 18 23.59 -12.24 -0.59
CA ARG A 18 24.30 -11.30 -1.48
C ARG A 18 23.33 -10.59 -2.42
N ALA A 19 23.69 -9.36 -2.81
CA ALA A 19 22.94 -8.60 -3.80
C ALA A 19 22.96 -9.29 -5.17
N VAL A 20 21.82 -9.22 -5.87
CA VAL A 20 21.66 -9.82 -7.21
C VAL A 20 21.81 -8.72 -8.26
N ASP A 21 23.05 -8.28 -8.47
CA ASP A 21 23.40 -7.16 -9.36
C ASP A 21 22.91 -7.35 -10.80
N ALA A 22 22.87 -8.59 -11.28
CA ALA A 22 22.40 -8.92 -12.63
C ALA A 22 20.96 -8.46 -12.92
N LEU A 23 20.12 -8.30 -11.91
CA LEU A 23 18.77 -7.72 -12.00
C LEU A 23 18.74 -6.28 -11.51
N LEU A 24 19.41 -5.96 -10.39
CA LEU A 24 19.40 -4.61 -9.79
C LEU A 24 19.91 -3.53 -10.77
N GLN A 25 20.90 -3.85 -11.61
CA GLN A 25 21.44 -2.93 -12.62
C GLN A 25 20.56 -2.83 -13.88
N GLN A 26 19.44 -3.50 -13.94
CA GLN A 26 18.54 -3.54 -15.10
C GLN A 26 17.16 -3.01 -14.73
N PRO A 27 16.94 -1.68 -14.76
CA PRO A 27 15.73 -1.06 -14.21
C PRO A 27 14.43 -1.67 -14.74
N ARG A 28 14.32 -1.88 -16.05
CA ARG A 28 13.11 -2.43 -16.67
C ARG A 28 12.80 -3.87 -16.23
N ARG A 29 13.84 -4.69 -16.00
CA ARG A 29 13.67 -6.06 -15.49
C ARG A 29 13.27 -6.07 -14.01
N MET A 30 13.85 -5.16 -13.23
CA MET A 30 13.46 -4.97 -11.82
C MET A 30 12.02 -4.46 -11.70
N ALA A 31 11.62 -3.51 -12.55
CA ALA A 31 10.25 -3.04 -12.62
C ALA A 31 9.27 -4.17 -12.96
N LEU A 32 9.60 -5.01 -13.95
CA LEU A 32 8.80 -6.17 -14.30
C LEU A 32 8.68 -7.16 -13.13
N LEU A 33 9.79 -7.46 -12.44
CA LEU A 33 9.80 -8.35 -11.28
C LEU A 33 8.95 -7.79 -10.13
N ALA A 34 9.12 -6.51 -9.80
CA ALA A 34 8.33 -5.84 -8.76
C ALA A 34 6.84 -5.75 -9.14
N PHE A 35 6.54 -5.51 -10.41
CA PHE A 35 5.17 -5.52 -10.94
C PHE A 35 4.51 -6.89 -10.75
N LEU A 36 5.21 -7.97 -11.10
CA LEU A 36 4.71 -9.34 -10.89
C LEU A 36 4.51 -9.64 -9.41
N ALA A 37 5.44 -9.22 -8.54
CA ALA A 37 5.37 -9.42 -7.09
C ALA A 37 4.24 -8.61 -6.41
N ALA A 38 3.84 -7.47 -7.00
CA ALA A 38 2.73 -6.64 -6.52
C ALA A 38 1.34 -7.21 -6.87
N HIS A 39 1.27 -8.40 -7.47
CA HIS A 39 0.03 -9.12 -7.69
C HIS A 39 -0.11 -10.27 -6.69
N ARG A 40 -1.36 -10.65 -6.40
CA ARG A 40 -1.62 -11.78 -5.50
C ARG A 40 -0.98 -13.06 -6.03
N PRO A 41 -0.49 -13.93 -5.15
CA PRO A 41 0.02 -15.24 -5.53
C PRO A 41 -0.94 -16.01 -6.44
N GLY A 42 -0.40 -16.63 -7.47
CA GLY A 42 -1.19 -17.40 -8.45
C GLY A 42 -1.90 -16.59 -9.54
N VAL A 43 -1.83 -15.25 -9.49
CA VAL A 43 -2.34 -14.42 -10.58
C VAL A 43 -1.41 -14.51 -11.79
N LEU A 44 -1.97 -14.90 -12.93
CA LEU A 44 -1.29 -14.91 -14.21
C LEU A 44 -1.69 -13.68 -15.02
N LEU A 45 -0.70 -12.99 -15.56
CA LEU A 45 -0.85 -11.76 -16.32
C LEU A 45 -0.60 -12.00 -17.80
N ARG A 46 -1.41 -11.40 -18.64
CA ARG A 46 -1.24 -11.51 -20.10
C ARG A 46 0.03 -10.78 -20.55
N ARG A 47 0.81 -11.44 -21.38
CA ARG A 47 2.05 -10.86 -21.93
C ARG A 47 1.81 -9.60 -22.73
N ASP A 48 0.71 -9.52 -23.48
CA ASP A 48 0.34 -8.31 -24.24
C ASP A 48 0.19 -7.09 -23.31
N ARG A 49 -0.35 -7.28 -22.11
CA ARG A 49 -0.42 -6.22 -21.09
C ARG A 49 0.97 -5.80 -20.62
N LEU A 50 1.86 -6.77 -20.40
CA LEU A 50 3.24 -6.46 -20.00
C LEU A 50 4.01 -5.72 -21.09
N LEU A 51 3.74 -6.04 -22.36
CA LEU A 51 4.31 -5.31 -23.50
C LEU A 51 3.91 -3.84 -23.50
N LEU A 52 2.63 -3.55 -23.36
CA LEU A 52 2.10 -2.18 -23.31
C LEU A 52 2.68 -1.37 -22.14
N LEU A 53 2.86 -2.02 -20.98
CA LEU A 53 3.39 -1.36 -19.79
C LEU A 53 4.90 -1.10 -19.85
N PHE A 54 5.68 -2.04 -20.39
CA PHE A 54 7.13 -2.00 -20.26
C PHE A 54 7.88 -1.70 -21.56
N TRP A 55 7.24 -1.87 -22.71
CA TRP A 55 7.84 -1.64 -24.04
C TRP A 55 6.85 -1.01 -25.01
N PRO A 56 6.15 0.09 -24.65
CA PRO A 56 5.14 0.70 -25.51
C PRO A 56 5.72 1.25 -26.82
N GLU A 57 7.02 1.58 -26.80
CA GLU A 57 7.73 2.15 -27.93
C GLU A 57 8.19 1.12 -28.98
N LEU A 58 8.13 -0.18 -28.66
CA LEU A 58 8.63 -1.23 -29.53
C LEU A 58 7.50 -1.84 -30.38
N GLU A 59 7.80 -2.08 -31.65
CA GLU A 59 6.94 -2.90 -32.50
C GLU A 59 6.76 -4.31 -31.89
N ASP A 60 5.59 -4.92 -32.14
CA ASP A 60 5.16 -6.20 -31.54
C ASP A 60 6.23 -7.29 -31.52
N GLY A 61 6.95 -7.49 -32.62
CA GLY A 61 7.98 -8.53 -32.71
C GLY A 61 9.17 -8.25 -31.79
N ARG A 62 9.65 -7.01 -31.75
CA ARG A 62 10.78 -6.58 -30.92
C ARG A 62 10.39 -6.54 -29.44
N GLY A 63 9.19 -6.05 -29.13
CA GLY A 63 8.65 -6.03 -27.77
C GLY A 63 8.53 -7.44 -27.18
N ARG A 64 7.99 -8.40 -27.95
CA ARG A 64 7.89 -9.82 -27.53
C ARG A 64 9.26 -10.45 -27.28
N ALA A 65 10.25 -10.13 -28.12
CA ALA A 65 11.63 -10.60 -27.91
C ALA A 65 12.23 -10.01 -26.63
N ALA A 66 12.04 -8.70 -26.39
CA ALA A 66 12.52 -8.02 -25.19
C ALA A 66 11.89 -8.57 -23.91
N LEU A 67 10.57 -8.77 -23.88
CA LEU A 67 9.86 -9.40 -22.76
C LEU A 67 10.34 -10.84 -22.53
N SER A 68 10.49 -11.63 -23.60
CA SER A 68 10.98 -13.01 -23.48
C SER A 68 12.40 -13.05 -22.90
N GLN A 69 13.28 -12.15 -23.34
CA GLN A 69 14.61 -12.01 -22.77
C GLN A 69 14.59 -11.60 -21.30
N ALA A 70 13.73 -10.65 -20.94
CA ALA A 70 13.59 -10.23 -19.53
C ALA A 70 13.12 -11.39 -18.64
N LEU A 71 12.10 -12.13 -19.06
CA LEU A 71 11.60 -13.31 -18.34
C LEU A 71 12.65 -14.44 -18.28
N HIS A 72 13.43 -14.63 -19.34
CA HIS A 72 14.53 -15.59 -19.34
C HIS A 72 15.60 -15.24 -18.30
N VAL A 73 15.98 -13.97 -18.20
CA VAL A 73 16.98 -13.55 -17.20
C VAL A 73 16.40 -13.70 -15.79
N ILE A 74 15.15 -13.34 -15.54
CA ILE A 74 14.50 -13.55 -14.24
C ILE A 74 14.53 -15.04 -13.87
N ARG A 75 14.13 -15.94 -14.77
CA ARG A 75 14.21 -17.39 -14.53
C ARG A 75 15.62 -17.87 -14.23
N ARG A 76 16.59 -17.43 -15.01
CA ARG A 76 17.99 -17.84 -14.81
C ARG A 76 18.51 -17.39 -13.45
N THR A 77 18.04 -16.25 -12.97
CA THR A 77 18.49 -15.66 -11.71
C THR A 77 17.79 -16.25 -10.49
N LEU A 78 16.45 -16.35 -10.55
CA LEU A 78 15.64 -16.80 -9.40
C LEU A 78 15.40 -18.31 -9.36
N GLY A 79 15.70 -19.02 -10.46
CA GLY A 79 15.39 -20.44 -10.67
C GLY A 79 14.33 -20.66 -11.75
N ALA A 80 14.37 -21.82 -12.39
CA ALA A 80 13.49 -22.14 -13.51
C ALA A 80 11.99 -22.05 -13.14
N GLU A 81 11.66 -22.45 -11.92
CA GLU A 81 10.29 -22.53 -11.38
C GLU A 81 9.78 -21.20 -10.82
N ALA A 82 10.62 -20.16 -10.77
CA ALA A 82 10.22 -18.85 -10.20
C ALA A 82 9.13 -18.14 -11.00
N LEU A 83 8.97 -18.49 -12.28
CA LEU A 83 7.92 -17.95 -13.15
C LEU A 83 7.00 -19.06 -13.64
N VAL A 84 5.74 -19.00 -13.23
CA VAL A 84 4.67 -19.86 -13.74
C VAL A 84 4.15 -19.29 -15.05
N THR A 85 3.94 -20.15 -16.04
CA THR A 85 3.36 -19.75 -17.34
C THR A 85 2.17 -20.63 -17.70
N ARG A 86 1.17 -20.03 -18.35
CA ARG A 86 0.08 -20.76 -18.98
C ARG A 86 0.16 -20.55 -20.49
N GLY A 87 0.61 -21.58 -21.19
CA GLY A 87 0.92 -21.47 -22.61
C GLY A 87 1.98 -20.40 -22.88
N THR A 88 1.82 -19.71 -24.02
CA THR A 88 2.68 -18.60 -24.44
C THR A 88 2.12 -17.24 -24.07
N GLU A 89 0.92 -17.18 -23.49
CA GLU A 89 0.14 -15.94 -23.35
C GLU A 89 0.19 -15.33 -21.94
N GLU A 90 0.41 -16.15 -20.92
CA GLU A 90 0.31 -15.67 -19.54
C GLU A 90 1.56 -16.04 -18.74
N VAL A 91 1.90 -15.16 -17.78
CA VAL A 91 3.02 -15.34 -16.87
C VAL A 91 2.68 -14.76 -15.49
N GLY A 92 3.16 -15.43 -14.43
CA GLY A 92 3.06 -14.98 -13.05
C GLY A 92 4.29 -15.40 -12.26
N LEU A 93 4.35 -15.01 -11.01
CA LEU A 93 5.40 -15.37 -10.06
C LEU A 93 4.93 -16.54 -9.18
N ASP A 94 5.84 -17.47 -8.92
CA ASP A 94 5.66 -18.46 -7.87
C ASP A 94 6.21 -17.92 -6.54
N PRO A 95 5.35 -17.69 -5.52
CA PRO A 95 5.77 -17.16 -4.24
C PRO A 95 6.73 -18.07 -3.46
N ALA A 96 6.81 -19.36 -3.81
CA ALA A 96 7.75 -20.29 -3.20
C ALA A 96 9.22 -19.99 -3.52
N HIS A 97 9.49 -19.21 -4.57
CA HIS A 97 10.84 -18.91 -5.05
C HIS A 97 11.31 -17.50 -4.73
N LEU A 98 10.39 -16.58 -4.44
CA LEU A 98 10.68 -15.18 -4.14
C LEU A 98 9.84 -14.69 -2.95
N ALA A 99 10.50 -14.33 -1.86
CA ALA A 99 9.87 -13.63 -0.75
C ALA A 99 9.91 -12.13 -1.02
N ALA A 100 8.78 -11.52 -1.37
CA ALA A 100 8.68 -10.08 -1.53
C ALA A 100 7.90 -9.45 -0.35
N ASP A 101 8.32 -8.27 0.10
CA ASP A 101 7.65 -7.54 1.16
C ASP A 101 6.26 -7.05 0.72
N VAL A 102 6.11 -6.60 -0.54
CA VAL A 102 4.81 -6.22 -1.10
C VAL A 102 3.84 -7.40 -1.15
N THR A 103 4.30 -8.60 -1.49
CA THR A 103 3.46 -9.80 -1.49
C THR A 103 2.97 -10.11 -0.09
N ARG A 104 3.87 -10.07 0.92
CA ARG A 104 3.51 -10.26 2.35
C ARG A 104 2.52 -9.22 2.83
N PHE A 105 2.69 -7.96 2.42
CA PHE A 105 1.74 -6.89 2.73
C PHE A 105 0.34 -7.18 2.16
N LEU A 106 0.26 -7.60 0.90
CA LEU A 106 -1.02 -7.90 0.23
C LEU A 106 -1.70 -9.15 0.82
N GLU A 107 -0.93 -10.16 1.22
CA GLU A 107 -1.44 -11.33 1.93
C GLU A 107 -1.99 -10.97 3.32
N ALA A 108 -1.23 -10.16 4.08
CA ALA A 108 -1.67 -9.64 5.37
C ALA A 108 -2.94 -8.79 5.23
N ALA A 109 -3.03 -7.95 4.20
CA ALA A 109 -4.22 -7.15 3.90
C ALA A 109 -5.44 -8.02 3.59
N ALA A 110 -5.27 -9.08 2.80
CA ALA A 110 -6.33 -10.02 2.48
C ALA A 110 -6.83 -10.79 3.72
N GLY A 111 -5.91 -11.09 4.67
CA GLY A 111 -6.21 -11.73 5.95
C GLY A 111 -6.63 -10.77 7.06
N GLN A 112 -6.68 -9.45 6.81
CA GLN A 112 -6.89 -8.41 7.82
C GLN A 112 -5.88 -8.46 8.99
N ASP A 113 -4.67 -8.95 8.71
CA ASP A 113 -3.55 -8.91 9.65
C ASP A 113 -2.88 -7.53 9.62
N TRP A 114 -3.45 -6.58 10.38
CA TRP A 114 -2.97 -5.19 10.44
C TRP A 114 -1.52 -5.11 10.93
N THR A 115 -1.14 -5.98 11.86
CA THR A 115 0.24 -6.06 12.37
C THR A 115 1.21 -6.55 11.31
N GLY A 116 0.82 -7.56 10.54
CA GLY A 116 1.59 -8.05 9.40
C GLY A 116 1.78 -6.99 8.32
N MET A 117 0.71 -6.22 8.02
CA MET A 117 0.79 -5.10 7.10
C MET A 117 1.82 -4.06 7.56
N GLU A 118 1.75 -3.60 8.81
CA GLU A 118 2.67 -2.61 9.37
C GLU A 118 4.12 -3.11 9.44
N ARG A 119 4.30 -4.39 9.68
CA ARG A 119 5.64 -5.01 9.66
C ARG A 119 6.23 -5.05 8.25
N ALA A 120 5.42 -5.25 7.24
CA ALA A 120 5.86 -5.32 5.85
C ALA A 120 6.10 -3.92 5.23
N TYR A 121 5.30 -2.91 5.62
CA TYR A 121 5.36 -1.56 5.05
C TYR A 121 6.43 -0.72 5.75
N THR A 122 7.65 -0.69 5.19
CA THR A 122 8.78 0.06 5.74
C THR A 122 8.97 1.45 5.12
N GLY A 123 8.15 1.82 4.15
CA GLY A 123 8.18 3.09 3.42
C GLY A 123 7.45 2.97 2.09
N ASP A 124 7.55 3.98 1.24
CA ASP A 124 6.87 3.96 -0.06
C ASP A 124 7.33 2.81 -0.96
N PHE A 125 6.42 2.34 -1.79
CA PHE A 125 6.68 1.31 -2.78
C PHE A 125 7.58 1.85 -3.88
N LEU A 126 8.72 1.17 -4.14
CA LEU A 126 9.73 1.54 -5.14
C LEU A 126 10.11 3.03 -5.08
N PRO A 127 10.62 3.55 -3.94
CA PRO A 127 10.89 4.97 -3.77
C PRO A 127 11.93 5.45 -4.79
N GLY A 128 11.68 6.61 -5.42
CA GLY A 128 12.57 7.20 -6.42
C GLY A 128 12.70 6.44 -7.74
N PHE A 129 12.03 5.29 -7.88
CA PHE A 129 12.08 4.51 -9.11
C PHE A 129 11.17 5.10 -10.19
N HIS A 130 11.68 5.15 -11.42
CA HIS A 130 10.91 5.54 -12.61
C HIS A 130 11.50 4.90 -13.88
N LEU A 131 10.67 4.75 -14.90
CA LEU A 131 11.08 4.41 -16.26
C LEU A 131 10.66 5.56 -17.19
N GLY A 132 11.63 6.27 -17.76
CA GLY A 132 11.36 7.49 -18.55
C GLY A 132 10.59 7.27 -19.85
N ASP A 133 10.68 6.06 -20.39
CA ASP A 133 10.07 5.64 -21.67
C ASP A 133 8.88 4.68 -21.51
N ALA A 134 8.29 4.61 -20.30
CA ALA A 134 7.15 3.76 -19.99
C ALA A 134 6.10 4.51 -19.15
N PRO A 135 5.38 5.47 -19.74
CA PRO A 135 4.46 6.35 -19.00
C PRO A 135 3.30 5.58 -18.33
N GLU A 136 2.77 4.54 -18.97
CA GLU A 136 1.71 3.70 -18.37
C GLU A 136 2.17 2.93 -17.14
N PHE A 137 3.45 2.48 -17.13
CA PHE A 137 4.05 1.93 -15.92
C PHE A 137 4.20 3.00 -14.83
N GLY A 138 4.59 4.22 -15.20
CA GLY A 138 4.68 5.36 -14.27
C GLY A 138 3.34 5.63 -13.59
N GLN A 139 2.27 5.73 -14.37
CA GLN A 139 0.92 5.92 -13.84
C GLN A 139 0.50 4.76 -12.90
N TRP A 140 0.69 3.52 -13.33
CA TRP A 140 0.43 2.35 -12.48
C TRP A 140 1.21 2.40 -11.16
N LEU A 141 2.48 2.81 -11.21
CA LEU A 141 3.34 2.90 -10.05
C LEU A 141 2.81 3.93 -9.04
N ASP A 142 2.40 5.11 -9.50
CA ASP A 142 1.88 6.17 -8.64
C ASP A 142 0.51 5.82 -8.03
N GLU A 143 -0.37 5.19 -8.82
CA GLU A 143 -1.64 4.63 -8.32
C GLU A 143 -1.39 3.55 -7.26
N THR A 144 -0.41 2.67 -7.50
CA THR A 144 -0.03 1.60 -6.57
C THR A 144 0.57 2.15 -5.28
N ARG A 145 1.48 3.14 -5.35
CA ARG A 145 2.04 3.84 -4.18
C ARG A 145 0.93 4.43 -3.32
N THR A 146 0.01 5.16 -3.95
CA THR A 146 -1.12 5.78 -3.27
C THR A 146 -2.02 4.75 -2.59
N ALA A 147 -2.35 3.66 -3.29
CA ALA A 147 -3.20 2.61 -2.75
C ALA A 147 -2.56 1.88 -1.57
N LEU A 148 -1.27 1.52 -1.67
CA LEU A 148 -0.54 0.82 -0.61
C LEU A 148 -0.34 1.71 0.62
N ARG A 149 0.01 2.99 0.43
CA ARG A 149 0.14 3.98 1.51
C ARG A 149 -1.18 4.13 2.27
N ARG A 150 -2.30 4.30 1.55
CA ARG A 150 -3.62 4.39 2.16
C ARG A 150 -3.98 3.13 2.96
N GLN A 151 -3.65 1.94 2.47
CA GLN A 151 -3.87 0.70 3.20
C GLN A 151 -3.00 0.62 4.46
N ALA A 152 -1.74 1.07 4.42
CA ALA A 152 -0.88 1.16 5.60
C ALA A 152 -1.44 2.15 6.63
N CYS A 153 -1.88 3.34 6.22
CA CYS A 153 -2.58 4.28 7.12
C CYS A 153 -3.79 3.63 7.80
N GLN A 154 -4.61 2.91 7.03
CA GLN A 154 -5.78 2.21 7.57
C GLN A 154 -5.37 1.12 8.57
N ALA A 155 -4.32 0.35 8.30
CA ALA A 155 -3.82 -0.68 9.21
C ALA A 155 -3.37 -0.08 10.55
N ALA A 156 -2.54 0.96 10.52
CA ALA A 156 -2.10 1.66 11.73
C ALA A 156 -3.27 2.28 12.51
N SER A 157 -4.25 2.90 11.83
CA SER A 157 -5.46 3.45 12.45
C SER A 157 -6.32 2.37 13.10
N ARG A 158 -6.42 1.18 12.50
CA ARG A 158 -7.12 0.03 13.09
C ARG A 158 -6.40 -0.47 14.35
N LEU A 159 -5.07 -0.57 14.32
CA LEU A 159 -4.27 -0.94 15.50
C LEU A 159 -4.42 0.10 16.62
N ALA A 160 -4.47 1.39 16.29
CA ALA A 160 -4.73 2.46 17.23
C ALA A 160 -6.12 2.30 17.90
N ALA A 161 -7.15 1.99 17.11
CA ALA A 161 -8.50 1.77 17.63
C ALA A 161 -8.58 0.51 18.53
N VAL A 162 -7.91 -0.58 18.16
CA VAL A 162 -7.85 -1.81 18.95
C VAL A 162 -7.14 -1.55 20.29
N ALA A 163 -6.00 -0.86 20.27
CA ALA A 163 -5.27 -0.52 21.49
C ALA A 163 -6.12 0.38 22.43
N ALA A 164 -6.81 1.38 21.88
CA ALA A 164 -7.69 2.24 22.66
C ALA A 164 -8.85 1.45 23.30
N ALA A 165 -9.49 0.56 22.56
CA ALA A 165 -10.56 -0.30 23.05
C ALA A 165 -10.05 -1.30 24.11
N GLY A 166 -8.78 -1.73 24.01
CA GLY A 166 -8.11 -2.58 25.00
C GLY A 166 -7.62 -1.84 26.24
N GLY A 167 -7.85 -0.52 26.35
CA GLY A 167 -7.43 0.28 27.50
C GLY A 167 -5.95 0.61 27.51
N ASP A 168 -5.28 0.58 26.36
CA ASP A 168 -3.88 1.00 26.20
C ASP A 168 -3.78 2.30 25.36
N PRO A 169 -3.99 3.46 25.98
CA PRO A 169 -3.95 4.74 25.28
C PRO A 169 -2.53 5.11 24.79
N ALA A 170 -1.48 4.59 25.44
CA ALA A 170 -0.10 4.85 25.01
C ALA A 170 0.19 4.14 23.68
N ALA A 171 -0.17 2.86 23.56
CA ALA A 171 -0.07 2.12 22.30
C ALA A 171 -0.98 2.73 21.24
N ALA A 172 -2.20 3.18 21.59
CA ALA A 172 -3.10 3.86 20.66
C ALA A 172 -2.46 5.14 20.08
N GLY A 173 -1.86 5.97 20.92
CA GLY A 173 -1.13 7.17 20.48
C GLY A 173 0.08 6.84 19.61
N ALA A 174 0.82 5.78 19.93
CA ALA A 174 1.95 5.32 19.11
C ALA A 174 1.52 4.89 17.70
N TRP A 175 0.42 4.15 17.59
CA TRP A 175 -0.14 3.74 16.31
C TRP A 175 -0.70 4.91 15.50
N SER A 176 -1.35 5.91 16.15
CA SER A 176 -1.81 7.12 15.45
C SER A 176 -0.65 7.94 14.91
N ARG A 177 0.48 8.05 15.65
CA ARG A 177 1.72 8.66 15.09
C ARG A 177 2.24 7.87 13.90
N ARG A 178 2.16 6.55 13.95
CA ARG A 178 2.57 5.68 12.84
C ARG A 178 1.70 5.91 11.60
N ALA A 179 0.37 5.98 11.76
CA ALA A 179 -0.57 6.29 10.68
C ALA A 179 -0.25 7.64 10.03
N LEU A 180 -0.07 8.69 10.84
CA LEU A 180 0.34 10.02 10.36
C LEU A 180 1.71 10.01 9.69
N GLY A 181 2.63 9.14 10.12
CA GLY A 181 3.93 8.95 9.47
C GLY A 181 3.83 8.39 8.06
N HIS A 182 2.77 7.64 7.75
CA HIS A 182 2.53 7.12 6.40
C HIS A 182 1.93 8.19 5.47
N ASP A 183 1.06 9.06 5.98
CA ASP A 183 0.52 10.20 5.24
C ASP A 183 0.55 11.48 6.10
N PRO A 184 1.69 12.19 6.07
CA PRO A 184 1.94 13.31 6.96
C PRO A 184 1.14 14.58 6.66
N LEU A 185 0.39 14.62 5.56
CA LEU A 185 -0.46 15.75 5.17
C LEU A 185 -1.96 15.47 5.39
N ASP A 186 -2.32 14.30 5.88
CA ASP A 186 -3.71 13.96 6.18
C ASP A 186 -4.17 14.56 7.51
N GLU A 187 -5.03 15.57 7.42
CA GLU A 187 -5.62 16.25 8.59
C GLU A 187 -6.46 15.33 9.47
N ALA A 188 -7.10 14.32 8.91
CA ALA A 188 -7.91 13.40 9.72
C ALA A 188 -7.03 12.55 10.64
N LEU A 189 -5.86 12.14 10.15
CA LEU A 189 -4.86 11.41 10.95
C LEU A 189 -4.25 12.30 12.04
N VAL A 190 -3.99 13.57 11.74
CA VAL A 190 -3.52 14.52 12.76
C VAL A 190 -4.58 14.72 13.84
N ARG A 191 -5.85 14.92 13.49
CA ARG A 191 -6.93 15.06 14.48
C ARG A 191 -7.09 13.81 15.35
N ASP A 192 -6.98 12.60 14.77
CA ASP A 192 -6.99 11.37 15.57
C ASP A 192 -5.82 11.33 16.56
N LEU A 193 -4.62 11.68 16.13
CA LEU A 193 -3.46 11.76 17.01
C LEU A 193 -3.65 12.79 18.12
N LEU A 194 -4.08 14.02 17.79
CA LEU A 194 -4.33 15.08 18.78
C LEU A 194 -5.37 14.65 19.81
N THR A 195 -6.47 14.03 19.38
CA THR A 195 -7.51 13.50 20.27
C THR A 195 -6.94 12.49 21.26
N ARG A 196 -6.10 11.56 20.79
CA ARG A 196 -5.49 10.53 21.66
C ARG A 196 -4.47 11.14 22.64
N LEU A 197 -3.67 12.09 22.19
CA LEU A 197 -2.74 12.79 23.07
C LEU A 197 -3.50 13.61 24.14
N GLY A 198 -4.60 14.26 23.73
CA GLY A 198 -5.50 14.95 24.65
C GLY A 198 -6.09 14.01 25.72
N THR A 199 -6.56 12.82 25.34
CA THR A 199 -7.06 11.81 26.30
C THR A 199 -5.99 11.29 27.25
N LEU A 200 -4.73 11.28 26.83
CA LEU A 200 -3.57 10.97 27.68
C LEU A 200 -3.13 12.11 28.59
N GLY A 201 -3.66 13.33 28.39
CA GLY A 201 -3.19 14.54 29.05
C GLY A 201 -1.83 15.03 28.52
N ASP A 202 -1.33 14.46 27.42
CA ASP A 202 -0.05 14.86 26.80
C ASP A 202 -0.22 16.10 25.92
N ARG A 203 -0.44 17.25 26.56
CA ARG A 203 -0.62 18.54 25.88
C ARG A 203 0.61 18.97 25.11
N THR A 204 1.79 18.73 25.67
CA THR A 204 3.06 19.06 25.02
C THR A 204 3.25 18.26 23.75
N GLY A 205 2.93 16.97 23.79
CA GLY A 205 2.92 16.11 22.61
C GLY A 205 1.91 16.55 21.56
N ALA A 206 0.71 16.98 21.99
CA ALA A 206 -0.31 17.50 21.08
C ALA A 206 0.11 18.81 20.42
N ALA A 207 0.64 19.77 21.20
CA ALA A 207 1.17 21.01 20.65
C ALA A 207 2.26 20.76 19.60
N ARG A 208 3.24 19.90 19.94
CA ARG A 208 4.32 19.54 19.01
C ARG A 208 3.80 18.88 17.73
N ALA A 209 2.90 17.91 17.85
CA ALA A 209 2.33 17.22 16.70
C ALA A 209 1.58 18.20 15.77
N TYR A 210 0.84 19.16 16.35
CA TYR A 210 0.17 20.20 15.58
C TYR A 210 1.16 21.11 14.85
N GLU A 211 2.20 21.62 15.55
CA GLU A 211 3.20 22.53 14.96
C GLU A 211 3.97 21.84 13.82
N GLU A 212 4.35 20.58 14.00
CA GLU A 212 5.02 19.79 12.97
C GLU A 212 4.13 19.65 11.72
N PHE A 213 2.84 19.37 11.92
CA PHE A 213 1.87 19.26 10.83
C PHE A 213 1.64 20.62 10.15
N ALA A 214 1.36 21.68 10.90
CA ALA A 214 1.11 23.01 10.35
C ALA A 214 2.33 23.52 9.56
N GLY A 215 3.53 23.32 10.10
CA GLY A 215 4.77 23.71 9.43
C GLY A 215 5.02 22.90 8.14
N ARG A 216 4.62 21.63 8.09
CA ARG A 216 4.72 20.81 6.88
C ARG A 216 3.68 21.25 5.85
N LEU A 217 2.43 21.42 6.25
CA LEU A 217 1.33 21.86 5.38
C LEU A 217 1.65 23.19 4.71
N SER A 218 2.20 24.15 5.47
CA SER A 218 2.63 25.46 4.96
C SER A 218 3.78 25.33 3.95
N ARG A 219 4.79 24.49 4.22
CA ARG A 219 5.95 24.36 3.33
C ARG A 219 5.64 23.61 2.04
N GLU A 220 4.79 22.57 2.09
CA GLU A 220 4.56 21.66 0.95
C GLU A 220 3.36 22.09 0.11
N LEU A 221 2.33 22.69 0.71
CA LEU A 221 1.08 23.06 0.03
C LEU A 221 0.72 24.55 0.14
N GLU A 222 1.49 25.36 0.89
CA GLU A 222 1.19 26.76 1.16
C GLU A 222 -0.19 26.98 1.82
N LEU A 223 -0.64 25.99 2.61
CA LEU A 223 -1.93 25.99 3.29
C LEU A 223 -1.77 26.08 4.82
N GLU A 224 -2.85 26.51 5.47
CA GLU A 224 -3.00 26.43 6.92
C GLU A 224 -3.89 25.24 7.30
N PRO A 225 -3.74 24.69 8.54
CA PRO A 225 -4.66 23.68 9.06
C PRO A 225 -6.10 24.19 9.07
N SER A 226 -7.05 23.29 8.86
CA SER A 226 -8.48 23.62 8.87
C SER A 226 -8.93 24.22 10.20
N PRO A 227 -10.04 24.97 10.22
CA PRO A 227 -10.62 25.51 11.46
C PRO A 227 -10.88 24.42 12.51
N GLU A 228 -11.33 23.24 12.08
CA GLU A 228 -11.62 22.11 12.96
C GLU A 228 -10.35 21.58 13.65
N THR A 229 -9.24 21.52 12.93
CA THR A 229 -7.95 21.07 13.49
C THR A 229 -7.38 22.09 14.46
N ARG A 230 -7.54 23.40 14.16
CA ARG A 230 -7.13 24.48 15.06
C ARG A 230 -7.96 24.48 16.35
N GLN A 231 -9.29 24.36 16.24
CA GLN A 231 -10.18 24.28 17.39
C GLN A 231 -9.89 23.08 18.29
N LEU A 232 -9.61 21.93 17.71
CA LEU A 232 -9.23 20.74 18.48
C LEU A 232 -7.93 20.96 19.26
N ARG A 233 -6.92 21.55 18.64
CA ARG A 233 -5.66 21.93 19.31
C ARG A 233 -5.95 22.85 20.50
N ASP A 234 -6.70 23.93 20.26
CA ASP A 234 -6.99 24.93 21.29
C ASP A 234 -7.75 24.30 22.47
N ALA A 235 -8.75 23.47 22.20
CA ALA A 235 -9.48 22.74 23.24
C ALA A 235 -8.59 21.79 24.07
N ILE A 236 -7.55 21.21 23.48
CA ILE A 236 -6.60 20.36 24.21
C ILE A 236 -5.63 21.20 25.06
N LEU A 237 -5.23 22.37 24.58
CA LEU A 237 -4.27 23.23 25.28
C LEU A 237 -4.92 24.06 26.40
N ASP A 238 -6.18 24.50 26.23
CA ASP A 238 -6.93 25.36 27.14
C ASP A 238 -7.56 24.61 28.34
N ALA A 239 -7.06 23.65 28.76
CA ALA A 239 -7.19 22.63 29.77
C ALA A 239 -8.00 22.84 31.06
N ASP A 240 -8.97 23.69 31.10
CA ASP A 240 -10.03 23.68 32.12
C ASP A 240 -11.26 22.84 31.71
N LEU A 241 -11.23 22.19 30.54
CA LEU A 241 -12.29 21.28 30.11
C LEU A 241 -12.04 19.84 30.63
N PRO A 242 -13.02 19.21 31.29
CA PRO A 242 -12.94 17.81 31.66
C PRO A 242 -12.84 16.94 30.39
N PRO A 243 -12.14 15.79 30.45
CA PRO A 243 -11.85 14.92 29.29
C PRO A 243 -13.11 14.43 28.52
N ALA A 244 -14.29 14.65 29.06
CA ALA A 244 -15.57 14.33 28.41
C ALA A 244 -15.98 15.29 27.27
N PHE A 245 -15.28 16.40 27.09
CA PHE A 245 -15.62 17.43 26.09
C PHE A 245 -14.78 17.37 24.80
N LEU A 246 -13.78 16.46 24.75
CA LEU A 246 -13.09 16.24 23.48
C LEU A 246 -14.07 15.54 22.53
N PRO A 247 -14.29 16.09 21.31
CA PRO A 247 -15.11 15.39 20.31
C PRO A 247 -14.51 13.99 20.14
N GLY A 248 -15.30 12.98 20.36
CA GLY A 248 -14.87 11.60 20.14
C GLY A 248 -14.30 11.47 18.72
N PRO A 249 -13.38 10.53 18.45
CA PRO A 249 -12.83 10.31 17.12
C PRO A 249 -14.00 10.34 16.15
N SER A 250 -13.94 11.23 15.15
CA SER A 250 -15.01 11.42 14.16
C SER A 250 -15.33 10.04 13.60
N GLY A 251 -16.38 9.43 14.15
CA GLY A 251 -16.76 8.09 13.80
C GLY A 251 -17.00 8.08 12.28
N HIS A 252 -16.15 7.41 11.56
CA HIS A 252 -16.62 6.76 10.36
C HIS A 252 -17.83 5.95 10.82
N ARG A 253 -19.01 6.51 10.56
CA ARG A 253 -20.30 5.87 10.86
C ARG A 253 -20.16 4.46 10.30
N ALA A 254 -20.01 3.48 11.20
CA ALA A 254 -20.00 2.09 10.81
C ALA A 254 -21.24 1.90 9.93
N ALA A 255 -21.01 1.55 8.67
CA ALA A 255 -22.11 1.15 7.80
C ALA A 255 -22.85 0.03 8.51
N PRO A 256 -24.20 0.05 8.52
CA PRO A 256 -24.96 -1.02 9.13
C PRO A 256 -24.50 -2.36 8.56
N PRO A 257 -24.49 -3.44 9.36
CA PRO A 257 -24.10 -4.76 8.87
C PRO A 257 -24.96 -5.11 7.66
N MET A 258 -24.31 -5.37 6.54
CA MET A 258 -25.01 -5.85 5.34
C MET A 258 -25.78 -7.12 5.68
N PRO A 259 -27.06 -7.25 5.27
CA PRO A 259 -27.77 -8.51 5.40
C PRO A 259 -27.01 -9.61 4.63
N ALA A 260 -26.94 -10.80 5.22
CA ALA A 260 -26.32 -11.96 4.59
C ALA A 260 -26.88 -12.17 3.18
N PRO A 261 -26.07 -12.49 2.17
CA PRO A 261 -26.55 -12.74 0.82
C PRO A 261 -27.50 -13.94 0.84
N ALA A 262 -28.74 -13.70 0.43
CA ALA A 262 -29.70 -14.77 0.17
C ALA A 262 -29.13 -15.69 -0.90
N ALA A 263 -29.24 -17.00 -0.68
CA ALA A 263 -28.82 -18.02 -1.63
C ALA A 263 -29.50 -17.78 -2.99
N GLY A 264 -28.71 -17.42 -4.00
CA GLY A 264 -29.17 -17.25 -5.36
C GLY A 264 -29.29 -18.58 -6.09
N PRO A 265 -30.15 -18.66 -7.11
CA PRO A 265 -30.38 -19.86 -7.90
C PRO A 265 -29.15 -20.20 -8.78
N PRO A 266 -29.08 -21.46 -9.30
CA PRO A 266 -27.90 -21.97 -9.97
C PRO A 266 -27.61 -21.25 -11.30
N ALA A 267 -26.33 -21.05 -11.56
CA ALA A 267 -25.82 -20.34 -12.72
C ALA A 267 -26.12 -21.08 -14.04
N SER A 268 -26.67 -20.36 -15.01
CA SER A 268 -26.68 -20.74 -16.43
C SER A 268 -25.44 -20.15 -17.14
N PRO A 269 -24.87 -20.87 -18.12
CA PRO A 269 -23.70 -20.37 -18.80
C PRO A 269 -24.09 -19.45 -19.93
N ILE A 270 -23.41 -18.35 -20.14
CA ILE A 270 -23.19 -17.69 -21.43
C ILE A 270 -22.70 -16.25 -21.23
N GLY A 271 -21.69 -15.86 -22.02
CA GLY A 271 -21.48 -14.46 -22.35
C GLY A 271 -20.10 -13.92 -21.99
N ARG A 272 -19.16 -14.09 -22.90
CA ARG A 272 -17.90 -13.33 -22.92
C ARG A 272 -18.20 -11.84 -22.92
N ARG A 273 -18.03 -11.17 -21.77
CA ARG A 273 -17.85 -9.72 -21.71
C ARG A 273 -16.51 -9.41 -21.10
N ARG A 274 -15.75 -8.63 -21.84
CA ARG A 274 -14.51 -7.98 -21.47
C ARG A 274 -14.71 -7.23 -20.17
N TRP A 275 -14.14 -7.70 -19.07
CA TRP A 275 -14.02 -6.93 -17.85
C TRP A 275 -12.56 -6.84 -17.46
N TRP A 276 -12.13 -5.63 -17.30
CA TRP A 276 -10.83 -5.19 -16.82
C TRP A 276 -10.93 -5.01 -15.30
N PRO A 277 -10.34 -5.84 -14.45
CA PRO A 277 -10.19 -5.49 -13.05
C PRO A 277 -8.89 -4.70 -12.88
N PRO A 278 -8.90 -3.54 -12.20
CA PRO A 278 -7.68 -2.86 -11.81
C PRO A 278 -6.86 -3.76 -10.87
N PRO A 279 -5.54 -3.76 -10.98
CA PRO A 279 -4.67 -4.79 -10.39
C PRO A 279 -4.57 -4.79 -8.86
N LEU A 280 -5.01 -3.77 -8.16
CA LEU A 280 -4.90 -3.70 -6.70
C LEU A 280 -6.16 -3.21 -5.99
N LEU A 281 -7.20 -2.83 -6.73
CA LEU A 281 -8.36 -2.15 -6.15
C LEU A 281 -9.56 -3.05 -5.86
N ALA A 282 -9.49 -4.34 -6.15
CA ALA A 282 -10.62 -5.25 -5.93
C ALA A 282 -10.96 -5.54 -4.45
N GLY A 283 -10.22 -4.93 -3.52
CA GLY A 283 -10.47 -5.08 -2.09
C GLY A 283 -11.11 -3.86 -1.40
N CYS A 284 -11.22 -2.71 -2.07
CA CYS A 284 -11.74 -1.48 -1.46
C CYS A 284 -13.06 -0.98 -2.05
N ALA A 285 -13.65 -1.63 -3.05
CA ALA A 285 -14.91 -1.21 -3.66
C ALA A 285 -16.17 -1.62 -2.88
N ALA A 286 -16.03 -2.09 -1.63
CA ALA A 286 -17.15 -2.48 -0.77
C ALA A 286 -17.39 -1.51 0.41
N LEU A 287 -16.84 -0.30 0.39
CA LEU A 287 -17.22 0.75 1.33
C LEU A 287 -17.64 1.98 0.52
N GLY A 288 -18.94 2.09 0.42
CA GLY A 288 -19.67 3.06 -0.36
C GLY A 288 -19.41 4.52 0.01
N ILE A 289 -19.67 5.25 -0.95
CA ILE A 289 -19.78 6.62 -1.44
C ILE A 289 -18.62 7.17 -1.72
#